data_7ccb81a18d95636f1d6e187a1a90f6fa
#
_entry.id   7ccb81a18d95636f1d6e187a1a90f6fa
#
_cell.length_a   1.000
_cell.length_b   1.000
_cell.length_c   1.000
_cell.angle_alpha   90.00
_cell.angle_beta   90.00
_cell.angle_gamma   90.00
#
_symmetry.space_group_name_H-M   'P 1'
#
loop_
_entity.id
_entity.type
_entity.pdbx_description
1 polymer ?
#
loop_
_entity_poly.entity_id
_entity_poly.type
_entity_poly.pdbx_seq_one_letter_code
_entity_poly.pdbx_strand_id
1 'polypeptide(L)'
;MSGEPSAGDEFDVVISGYGPTGLAAASLLSKRGHRVCVLERWPSLYGQPRMATIDGESARIIQAACDADAAFRNSLPRRRYILANEKGETLLDLPWDRDHICGFPLRISLHQPDIEDAMDFAARQQGAEINQGWEVLSVSPSESFAEVTARERSIGEDNNVKWGRTRTVRAKYVIGADGARSAVRESLDIQREQWPFRNAWLSFDAVRKRKLPNILGVSPDAQVAVIFCAPEGRAHSLIPLGKEHIRFNLEADPDGDHSDKLNRDFAYRFLADVYGLSEDDVEIYRYAFYPFEGKLATTWRIGRVFLAGDAAHLMTPFLGQGGCSALRDAINLSWKLDLVLSGTANEAILDSYEAERKPHVRVYIDGSDSLGAMAFVKDLEAAKTRDANYQAGRVPPVPRDPFLKSGIIMSSSAKAPAAIGHLAPQGVVRRGSVEGRFDDVFGWGFQLIGRDFDPAVTLNADQSAFLKRIGCVVVGVGDSQDGLAVDADGTYRRYFDENGVSAVLVRPDFTVFGAAYNPADTPFTVDNLRMQLGA
;
A
#
# COMPACT_ATOMS: atom_id res chain seq x y z
N MET A 1 -39.76 1.34 -6.93
CA MET A 1 -39.96 2.55 -6.12
C MET A 1 -38.66 2.77 -5.33
N SER A 2 -37.86 3.72 -5.75
CA SER A 2 -36.67 4.19 -5.03
C SER A 2 -37.17 5.02 -3.85
N GLY A 3 -37.14 4.46 -2.64
CA GLY A 3 -37.43 5.21 -1.43
C GLY A 3 -36.40 6.32 -1.26
N GLU A 4 -36.82 7.52 -0.84
CA GLU A 4 -35.88 8.55 -0.40
C GLU A 4 -35.02 8.00 0.73
N PRO A 5 -33.69 8.33 0.77
CA PRO A 5 -32.81 7.88 1.83
C PRO A 5 -33.35 8.32 3.19
N SER A 6 -33.35 7.42 4.16
CA SER A 6 -33.67 7.75 5.54
C SER A 6 -32.53 8.52 6.19
N ALA A 7 -32.77 9.25 7.28
CA ALA A 7 -31.72 9.95 8.03
C ALA A 7 -30.60 9.02 8.53
N GLY A 8 -30.80 7.70 8.52
CA GLY A 8 -29.81 6.68 8.82
C GLY A 8 -28.85 6.39 7.66
N ASP A 9 -29.19 6.77 6.43
CA ASP A 9 -28.45 6.47 5.20
C ASP A 9 -27.50 7.61 4.76
N GLU A 10 -27.23 8.60 5.63
CA GLU A 10 -26.28 9.68 5.37
C GLU A 10 -24.96 9.43 6.12
N PHE A 11 -23.84 9.51 5.39
CA PHE A 11 -22.49 9.26 5.89
C PHE A 11 -21.53 10.40 5.52
N ASP A 12 -20.42 10.51 6.27
CA ASP A 12 -19.34 11.38 5.83
C ASP A 12 -18.60 10.77 4.63
N VAL A 13 -18.33 9.45 4.71
CA VAL A 13 -17.66 8.73 3.61
C VAL A 13 -18.32 7.37 3.39
N VAL A 14 -18.63 7.08 2.12
CA VAL A 14 -18.96 5.72 1.66
C VAL A 14 -17.76 5.14 0.93
N ILE A 15 -17.39 3.92 1.27
CA ILE A 15 -16.30 3.17 0.63
C ILE A 15 -16.91 1.99 -0.13
N SER A 16 -16.69 1.95 -1.44
CA SER A 16 -17.03 0.81 -2.29
C SER A 16 -15.86 -0.14 -2.37
N GLY A 17 -16.02 -1.36 -1.83
CA GLY A 17 -14.97 -2.37 -1.75
C GLY A 17 -14.25 -2.42 -0.40
N TYR A 18 -13.96 -3.65 0.08
CA TYR A 18 -13.36 -3.90 1.39
C TYR A 18 -12.11 -4.79 1.32
N GLY A 19 -11.32 -4.61 0.24
CA GLY A 19 -9.94 -5.10 0.16
C GLY A 19 -8.97 -4.20 0.91
N PRO A 20 -7.65 -4.41 0.84
CA PRO A 20 -6.64 -3.67 1.62
C PRO A 20 -6.78 -2.14 1.59
N THR A 21 -7.15 -1.57 0.44
CA THR A 21 -7.40 -0.13 0.29
C THR A 21 -8.60 0.33 1.11
N GLY A 22 -9.73 -0.37 0.95
CA GLY A 22 -10.96 -0.03 1.66
C GLY A 22 -10.86 -0.26 3.16
N LEU A 23 -10.20 -1.35 3.58
CA LEU A 23 -9.89 -1.66 4.98
C LEU A 23 -9.06 -0.56 5.63
N ALA A 24 -7.96 -0.15 4.99
CA ALA A 24 -7.10 0.93 5.50
C ALA A 24 -7.85 2.26 5.59
N ALA A 25 -8.57 2.65 4.52
CA ALA A 25 -9.34 3.89 4.51
C ALA A 25 -10.47 3.89 5.56
N ALA A 26 -11.20 2.77 5.71
CA ALA A 26 -12.25 2.63 6.70
C ALA A 26 -11.70 2.80 8.13
N SER A 27 -10.61 2.09 8.44
CA SER A 27 -9.97 2.18 9.76
C SER A 27 -9.44 3.59 10.04
N LEU A 28 -8.68 4.20 9.09
CA LEU A 28 -8.09 5.52 9.28
C LEU A 28 -9.14 6.62 9.48
N LEU A 29 -10.23 6.62 8.68
CA LEU A 29 -11.29 7.62 8.77
C LEU A 29 -12.16 7.43 10.02
N SER A 30 -12.52 6.19 10.37
CA SER A 30 -13.31 5.91 11.59
C SER A 30 -12.51 6.23 12.84
N LYS A 31 -11.18 6.01 12.85
CA LYS A 31 -10.27 6.43 13.93
C LYS A 31 -10.28 7.95 14.18
N ARG A 32 -10.63 8.74 13.17
CA ARG A 32 -10.82 10.20 13.26
C ARG A 32 -12.26 10.61 13.63
N GLY A 33 -13.15 9.65 13.85
CA GLY A 33 -14.53 9.90 14.29
C GLY A 33 -15.52 10.19 13.16
N HIS A 34 -15.14 9.99 11.89
CA HIS A 34 -16.07 10.17 10.77
C HIS A 34 -17.04 8.99 10.64
N ARG A 35 -18.28 9.29 10.22
CA ARG A 35 -19.28 8.26 9.89
C ARG A 35 -18.92 7.59 8.58
N VAL A 36 -18.37 6.38 8.64
CA VAL A 36 -17.94 5.60 7.48
C VAL A 36 -18.88 4.43 7.24
N CYS A 37 -19.36 4.28 6.01
CA CYS A 37 -20.08 3.12 5.53
C CYS A 37 -19.26 2.40 4.46
N VAL A 38 -19.07 1.11 4.64
CA VAL A 38 -18.43 0.24 3.64
C VAL A 38 -19.47 -0.63 2.97
N LEU A 39 -19.40 -0.72 1.64
CA LEU A 39 -20.22 -1.60 0.81
C LEU A 39 -19.30 -2.59 0.11
N GLU A 40 -19.39 -3.88 0.48
CA GLU A 40 -18.55 -4.95 -0.09
C GLU A 40 -19.44 -6.04 -0.69
N ARG A 41 -19.19 -6.40 -1.94
CA ARG A 41 -19.98 -7.40 -2.68
C ARG A 41 -19.86 -8.83 -2.14
N TRP A 42 -18.75 -9.16 -1.47
CA TRP A 42 -18.54 -10.47 -0.89
C TRP A 42 -19.15 -10.55 0.53
N PRO A 43 -19.67 -11.73 0.94
CA PRO A 43 -20.30 -11.88 2.26
C PRO A 43 -19.30 -11.95 3.40
N SER A 44 -18.01 -12.02 3.12
CA SER A 44 -16.91 -12.08 4.10
C SER A 44 -15.67 -11.39 3.51
N LEU A 45 -14.62 -11.22 4.31
CA LEU A 45 -13.29 -10.90 3.81
C LEU A 45 -12.86 -11.95 2.79
N TYR A 46 -12.00 -11.55 1.86
CA TYR A 46 -11.57 -12.43 0.77
C TYR A 46 -10.85 -13.67 1.28
N GLY A 47 -10.07 -13.55 2.38
CA GLY A 47 -9.44 -14.67 3.08
C GLY A 47 -8.35 -15.41 2.29
N GLN A 48 -7.92 -14.88 1.15
CA GLN A 48 -6.92 -15.50 0.28
C GLN A 48 -5.79 -14.53 -0.03
N PRO A 49 -4.53 -14.97 -0.01
CA PRO A 49 -3.40 -14.09 -0.27
C PRO A 49 -3.36 -13.65 -1.74
N ARG A 50 -3.32 -12.34 -1.98
CA ARG A 50 -2.96 -11.72 -3.25
C ARG A 50 -1.58 -11.11 -3.15
N MET A 51 -1.37 -10.21 -2.18
CA MET A 51 -0.08 -9.64 -1.86
C MET A 51 0.83 -10.70 -1.22
N ALA A 52 2.09 -10.69 -1.65
CA ALA A 52 3.13 -11.56 -1.08
C ALA A 52 4.18 -10.77 -0.30
N THR A 53 4.27 -9.48 -0.57
CA THR A 53 5.31 -8.59 -0.02
C THR A 53 4.77 -7.18 0.09
N ILE A 54 5.15 -6.50 1.17
CA ILE A 54 5.00 -5.04 1.33
C ILE A 54 6.34 -4.43 1.72
N ASP A 55 6.43 -3.10 1.56
CA ASP A 55 7.58 -2.32 2.04
C ASP A 55 7.35 -1.74 3.44
N GLY A 56 8.42 -1.17 4.01
CA GLY A 56 8.36 -0.60 5.36
C GLY A 56 7.45 0.61 5.49
N GLU A 57 7.21 1.38 4.41
CA GLU A 57 6.22 2.46 4.42
C GLU A 57 4.80 1.90 4.55
N SER A 58 4.46 0.88 3.75
CA SER A 58 3.18 0.19 3.83
C SER A 58 2.95 -0.45 5.21
N ALA A 59 4.02 -0.95 5.84
CA ALA A 59 3.95 -1.47 7.20
C ALA A 59 3.62 -0.36 8.22
N ARG A 60 4.19 0.84 8.07
CA ARG A 60 3.87 2.01 8.90
C ARG A 60 2.43 2.49 8.65
N ILE A 61 1.91 2.38 7.41
CA ILE A 61 0.49 2.66 7.11
C ILE A 61 -0.43 1.68 7.85
N ILE A 62 -0.08 0.39 7.85
CA ILE A 62 -0.84 -0.64 8.59
C ILE A 62 -0.78 -0.37 10.10
N GLN A 63 0.38 0.02 10.65
CA GLN A 63 0.53 0.46 12.05
C GLN A 63 -0.38 1.66 12.38
N ALA A 64 -0.53 2.62 11.47
CA ALA A 64 -1.45 3.74 11.65
C ALA A 64 -2.92 3.30 11.67
N ALA A 65 -3.27 2.27 10.87
CA ALA A 65 -4.62 1.77 10.71
C ALA A 65 -5.04 0.79 11.82
N CYS A 66 -4.16 -0.10 12.28
CA CYS A 66 -4.51 -1.16 13.24
C CYS A 66 -3.33 -1.54 14.15
N ASP A 67 -3.51 -2.57 14.97
CA ASP A 67 -2.43 -3.19 15.74
C ASP A 67 -1.43 -3.90 14.81
N ALA A 68 -0.22 -3.37 14.73
CA ALA A 68 0.84 -3.90 13.87
C ALA A 68 1.32 -5.30 14.30
N ASP A 69 1.35 -5.60 15.59
CA ASP A 69 1.80 -6.91 16.09
C ASP A 69 0.79 -7.99 15.71
N ALA A 70 -0.50 -7.69 15.80
CA ALA A 70 -1.55 -8.59 15.32
C ALA A 70 -1.49 -8.77 13.80
N ALA A 71 -1.32 -7.67 13.04
CA ALA A 71 -1.25 -7.70 11.57
C ALA A 71 -0.04 -8.50 11.05
N PHE A 72 1.10 -8.42 11.72
CA PHE A 72 2.36 -9.05 11.28
C PHE A 72 2.71 -10.34 12.02
N ARG A 73 1.80 -10.93 12.81
CA ARG A 73 2.04 -12.13 13.63
C ARG A 73 2.66 -13.32 12.87
N ASN A 74 2.30 -13.50 11.58
CA ASN A 74 2.82 -14.54 10.70
C ASN A 74 3.74 -14.02 9.59
N SER A 75 4.15 -12.76 9.67
CA SER A 75 5.05 -12.14 8.70
C SER A 75 6.51 -12.30 9.09
N LEU A 76 7.40 -12.17 8.11
CA LEU A 76 8.85 -12.21 8.30
C LEU A 76 9.54 -11.17 7.41
N PRO A 77 10.71 -10.64 7.82
CA PRO A 77 11.54 -9.84 6.93
C PRO A 77 11.88 -10.62 5.66
N ARG A 78 11.63 -10.04 4.48
CA ARG A 78 12.09 -10.60 3.21
C ARG A 78 13.53 -10.19 2.97
N ARG A 79 14.42 -11.18 2.87
CA ARG A 79 15.87 -10.91 2.85
C ARG A 79 16.43 -10.63 1.47
N ARG A 80 15.88 -11.28 0.42
CA ARG A 80 16.39 -11.15 -0.95
C ARG A 80 15.29 -11.33 -1.99
N TYR A 81 15.49 -10.71 -3.14
CA TYR A 81 14.73 -10.97 -4.36
C TYR A 81 15.71 -11.27 -5.49
N ILE A 82 15.55 -12.43 -6.11
CA ILE A 82 16.47 -12.95 -7.10
C ILE A 82 15.74 -13.15 -8.43
N LEU A 83 16.34 -12.70 -9.53
CA LEU A 83 16.05 -13.21 -10.86
C LEU A 83 17.16 -14.19 -11.24
N ALA A 84 16.78 -15.37 -11.67
CA ALA A 84 17.70 -16.40 -12.15
C ALA A 84 17.31 -16.83 -13.56
N ASN A 85 18.25 -17.35 -14.35
CA ASN A 85 17.91 -17.98 -15.61
C ASN A 85 17.35 -19.41 -15.38
N GLU A 86 17.02 -20.13 -16.46
CA GLU A 86 16.48 -21.50 -16.39
C GLU A 86 17.44 -22.52 -15.76
N LYS A 87 18.75 -22.23 -15.71
CA LYS A 87 19.78 -23.07 -15.07
C LYS A 87 19.96 -22.75 -13.58
N GLY A 88 19.24 -21.75 -13.03
CA GLY A 88 19.40 -21.28 -11.68
C GLY A 88 20.59 -20.30 -11.48
N GLU A 89 21.24 -19.85 -12.56
CA GLU A 89 22.29 -18.85 -12.48
C GLU A 89 21.68 -17.47 -12.21
N THR A 90 22.21 -16.76 -11.21
CA THR A 90 21.68 -15.44 -10.80
C THR A 90 21.92 -14.39 -11.88
N LEU A 91 20.85 -13.75 -12.31
CA LEU A 91 20.86 -12.59 -13.21
C LEU A 91 20.84 -11.28 -12.43
N LEU A 92 19.95 -11.16 -11.45
CA LEU A 92 19.81 -10.00 -10.57
C LEU A 92 19.62 -10.47 -9.13
N ASP A 93 20.33 -9.83 -8.21
CA ASP A 93 20.21 -10.10 -6.78
C ASP A 93 20.00 -8.77 -6.03
N LEU A 94 18.84 -8.62 -5.43
CA LEU A 94 18.48 -7.46 -4.64
C LEU A 94 18.50 -7.83 -3.15
N PRO A 95 19.54 -7.42 -2.39
CA PRO A 95 19.60 -7.62 -0.95
C PRO A 95 18.62 -6.67 -0.25
N TRP A 96 17.70 -7.23 0.53
CA TRP A 96 16.69 -6.50 1.28
C TRP A 96 16.84 -6.67 2.81
N ASP A 97 17.91 -7.30 3.27
CA ASP A 97 18.18 -7.56 4.69
C ASP A 97 18.67 -6.28 5.40
N ARG A 98 17.83 -5.29 5.44
CA ARG A 98 18.04 -4.01 6.14
C ARG A 98 16.69 -3.38 6.50
N ASP A 99 16.74 -2.41 7.42
CA ASP A 99 15.55 -1.66 7.79
C ASP A 99 15.24 -0.54 6.77
N HIS A 100 13.96 -0.24 6.70
CA HIS A 100 13.41 0.92 5.99
C HIS A 100 13.41 2.15 6.91
N ILE A 101 13.48 3.35 6.35
CA ILE A 101 13.41 4.61 7.11
C ILE A 101 12.15 4.71 8.00
N CYS A 102 11.09 4.00 7.66
CA CYS A 102 9.84 3.93 8.42
C CYS A 102 9.87 2.97 9.62
N GLY A 103 11.04 2.49 10.09
CA GLY A 103 11.19 1.68 11.29
C GLY A 103 10.68 0.24 11.18
N PHE A 104 10.55 -0.27 9.98
CA PHE A 104 10.20 -1.66 9.65
C PHE A 104 11.25 -2.24 8.69
N PRO A 105 11.29 -3.58 8.51
CA PRO A 105 12.14 -4.17 7.47
C PRO A 105 11.89 -3.55 6.09
N LEU A 106 12.94 -3.44 5.26
CA LEU A 106 12.84 -2.87 3.92
C LEU A 106 11.72 -3.52 3.09
N ARG A 107 11.59 -4.84 3.21
CA ARG A 107 10.49 -5.63 2.64
C ARG A 107 10.04 -6.68 3.65
N ILE A 108 8.76 -6.95 3.66
CA ILE A 108 8.12 -7.91 4.57
C ILE A 108 7.40 -8.96 3.73
N SER A 109 7.74 -10.23 3.95
CA SER A 109 6.98 -11.39 3.49
C SER A 109 5.79 -11.58 4.41
N LEU A 110 4.58 -11.59 3.88
CA LEU A 110 3.37 -11.55 4.67
C LEU A 110 2.35 -12.63 4.27
N HIS A 111 1.46 -12.93 5.21
CA HIS A 111 0.20 -13.61 4.94
C HIS A 111 -0.92 -12.56 4.99
N GLN A 112 -1.46 -12.19 3.82
CA GLN A 112 -2.42 -11.08 3.69
C GLN A 112 -3.67 -11.20 4.58
N PRO A 113 -4.28 -12.40 4.76
CA PRO A 113 -5.46 -12.53 5.63
C PRO A 113 -5.25 -12.00 7.05
N ASP A 114 -4.08 -12.19 7.66
CA ASP A 114 -3.81 -11.67 9.01
C ASP A 114 -3.88 -10.13 9.08
N ILE A 115 -3.41 -9.46 8.02
CA ILE A 115 -3.44 -8.00 7.91
C ILE A 115 -4.89 -7.52 7.70
N GLU A 116 -5.65 -8.21 6.86
CA GLU A 116 -7.06 -7.88 6.61
C GLU A 116 -7.90 -8.06 7.88
N ASP A 117 -7.71 -9.16 8.63
CA ASP A 117 -8.38 -9.42 9.90
C ASP A 117 -8.09 -8.33 10.94
N ALA A 118 -6.82 -7.92 11.07
CA ALA A 118 -6.42 -6.88 12.01
C ALA A 118 -7.03 -5.50 11.65
N MET A 119 -7.05 -5.14 10.37
CA MET A 119 -7.67 -3.90 9.91
C MET A 119 -9.21 -3.93 10.02
N ASP A 120 -9.86 -5.07 9.71
CA ASP A 120 -11.32 -5.23 9.89
C ASP A 120 -11.70 -5.08 11.36
N PHE A 121 -10.96 -5.75 12.24
CA PHE A 121 -11.19 -5.62 13.68
C PHE A 121 -11.08 -4.14 14.12
N ALA A 122 -10.03 -3.44 13.71
CA ALA A 122 -9.82 -2.04 14.05
C ALA A 122 -10.93 -1.14 13.49
N ALA A 123 -11.31 -1.30 12.23
CA ALA A 123 -12.36 -0.51 11.59
C ALA A 123 -13.72 -0.67 12.33
N ARG A 124 -14.10 -1.90 12.68
CA ARG A 124 -15.33 -2.18 13.44
C ARG A 124 -15.28 -1.62 14.86
N GLN A 125 -14.17 -1.76 15.55
CA GLN A 125 -13.99 -1.20 16.90
C GLN A 125 -14.09 0.32 16.91
N GLN A 126 -13.70 0.98 15.81
CA GLN A 126 -13.76 2.43 15.63
C GLN A 126 -15.11 2.92 15.08
N GLY A 127 -16.09 2.01 14.91
CA GLY A 127 -17.45 2.36 14.54
C GLY A 127 -17.74 2.46 13.04
N ALA A 128 -16.88 1.93 12.17
CA ALA A 128 -17.24 1.81 10.75
C ALA A 128 -18.43 0.86 10.55
N GLU A 129 -19.40 1.29 9.74
CA GLU A 129 -20.53 0.45 9.33
C GLU A 129 -20.11 -0.42 8.15
N ILE A 130 -19.86 -1.71 8.39
CA ILE A 130 -19.39 -2.65 7.37
C ILE A 130 -20.56 -3.49 6.86
N ASN A 131 -20.92 -3.25 5.59
CA ASN A 131 -22.02 -3.92 4.90
C ASN A 131 -21.46 -4.89 3.84
N GLN A 132 -21.20 -6.12 4.25
CA GLN A 132 -20.81 -7.22 3.35
C GLN A 132 -22.05 -7.81 2.67
N GLY A 133 -21.89 -8.34 1.46
CA GLY A 133 -22.98 -8.81 0.62
C GLY A 133 -23.75 -7.66 -0.07
N TRP A 134 -23.14 -6.48 -0.21
CA TRP A 134 -23.73 -5.34 -0.92
C TRP A 134 -22.81 -4.90 -2.07
N GLU A 135 -23.26 -5.11 -3.30
CA GLU A 135 -22.53 -4.70 -4.50
C GLU A 135 -22.97 -3.32 -4.96
N VAL A 136 -22.02 -2.39 -5.05
CA VAL A 136 -22.26 -1.05 -5.63
C VAL A 136 -22.51 -1.21 -7.12
N LEU A 137 -23.60 -0.62 -7.60
CA LEU A 137 -24.00 -0.63 -9.00
C LEU A 137 -23.63 0.66 -9.70
N SER A 138 -23.83 1.81 -9.03
CA SER A 138 -23.54 3.13 -9.59
C SER A 138 -23.31 4.16 -8.50
N VAL A 139 -22.60 5.23 -8.87
CA VAL A 139 -22.38 6.41 -8.05
C VAL A 139 -22.74 7.66 -8.87
N SER A 140 -23.48 8.57 -8.25
CA SER A 140 -23.89 9.84 -8.88
C SER A 140 -23.46 11.01 -7.98
N PRO A 141 -22.40 11.76 -8.35
CA PRO A 141 -21.98 12.93 -7.61
C PRO A 141 -22.92 14.12 -7.85
N SER A 142 -23.16 14.91 -6.79
CA SER A 142 -23.78 16.24 -6.85
C SER A 142 -22.86 17.28 -6.22
N GLU A 143 -23.29 18.53 -6.14
CA GLU A 143 -22.49 19.60 -5.53
C GLU A 143 -22.26 19.40 -4.03
N SER A 144 -23.23 18.86 -3.29
CA SER A 144 -23.20 18.76 -1.83
C SER A 144 -22.97 17.34 -1.30
N PHE A 145 -23.29 16.31 -2.08
CA PHE A 145 -23.16 14.90 -1.72
C PHE A 145 -22.97 14.00 -2.95
N ALA A 146 -22.69 12.74 -2.73
CA ALA A 146 -22.78 11.70 -3.76
C ALA A 146 -23.79 10.64 -3.32
N GLU A 147 -24.59 10.13 -4.27
CA GLU A 147 -25.49 9.00 -4.06
C GLU A 147 -24.85 7.72 -4.55
N VAL A 148 -24.91 6.68 -3.73
CA VAL A 148 -24.41 5.34 -4.04
C VAL A 148 -25.58 4.39 -4.08
N THR A 149 -25.83 3.80 -5.24
CA THR A 149 -26.83 2.74 -5.40
C THR A 149 -26.16 1.40 -5.28
N ALA A 150 -26.62 0.58 -4.33
CA ALA A 150 -26.09 -0.76 -4.09
C ALA A 150 -27.20 -1.79 -4.04
N ARG A 151 -26.87 -3.03 -4.39
CA ARG A 151 -27.78 -4.17 -4.39
C ARG A 151 -27.26 -5.30 -3.53
N GLU A 152 -28.13 -5.88 -2.74
CA GLU A 152 -27.83 -7.06 -1.94
C GLU A 152 -27.45 -8.23 -2.86
N ARG A 153 -26.35 -8.91 -2.52
CA ARG A 153 -25.75 -9.99 -3.30
C ARG A 153 -25.43 -11.15 -2.36
N SER A 154 -25.90 -12.33 -2.70
CA SER A 154 -25.52 -13.57 -2.02
C SER A 154 -25.11 -14.63 -3.05
N ILE A 155 -24.41 -15.66 -2.58
CA ILE A 155 -24.06 -16.83 -3.40
C ILE A 155 -24.96 -17.96 -2.95
N GLY A 156 -25.75 -18.53 -3.88
CA GLY A 156 -26.58 -19.68 -3.63
C GLY A 156 -25.75 -20.97 -3.48
N GLU A 157 -26.41 -22.05 -3.01
CA GLU A 157 -25.79 -23.39 -2.93
C GLU A 157 -25.31 -23.92 -4.28
N ASP A 158 -25.89 -23.44 -5.36
CA ASP A 158 -25.53 -23.72 -6.75
C ASP A 158 -24.37 -22.86 -7.29
N ASN A 159 -23.69 -22.11 -6.42
CA ASN A 159 -22.67 -21.10 -6.74
C ASN A 159 -23.15 -19.93 -7.64
N ASN A 160 -24.46 -19.84 -7.91
CA ASN A 160 -25.00 -18.71 -8.66
C ASN A 160 -25.22 -17.48 -7.77
N VAL A 161 -25.03 -16.30 -8.37
CA VAL A 161 -25.32 -15.03 -7.69
C VAL A 161 -26.82 -14.85 -7.59
N LYS A 162 -27.30 -14.62 -6.35
CA LYS A 162 -28.68 -14.23 -6.05
C LYS A 162 -28.72 -12.78 -5.66
N TRP A 163 -29.65 -12.04 -6.25
CA TRP A 163 -29.84 -10.62 -6.01
C TRP A 163 -31.03 -10.38 -5.11
N GLY A 164 -30.83 -9.57 -4.08
CA GLY A 164 -31.87 -9.12 -3.15
C GLY A 164 -32.33 -7.70 -3.47
N ARG A 165 -32.64 -6.95 -2.40
CA ARG A 165 -33.14 -5.58 -2.44
C ARG A 165 -32.05 -4.61 -2.90
N THR A 166 -32.50 -3.47 -3.44
CA THR A 166 -31.63 -2.33 -3.77
C THR A 166 -31.81 -1.24 -2.72
N ARG A 167 -30.75 -0.54 -2.35
CA ARG A 167 -30.79 0.67 -1.52
C ARG A 167 -29.92 1.77 -2.12
N THR A 168 -30.23 3.00 -1.77
CA THR A 168 -29.40 4.17 -2.05
C THR A 168 -28.94 4.77 -0.73
N VAL A 169 -27.65 5.06 -0.63
CA VAL A 169 -27.05 5.77 0.51
C VAL A 169 -26.39 7.06 0.01
N ARG A 170 -26.34 8.08 0.88
CA ARG A 170 -25.73 9.37 0.61
C ARG A 170 -24.46 9.56 1.41
N ALA A 171 -23.46 10.19 0.82
CA ALA A 171 -22.24 10.56 1.52
C ALA A 171 -21.70 11.90 1.07
N LYS A 172 -21.01 12.61 1.96
CA LYS A 172 -20.26 13.81 1.57
C LYS A 172 -19.16 13.46 0.55
N TYR A 173 -18.52 12.29 0.69
CA TYR A 173 -17.52 11.78 -0.24
C TYR A 173 -17.65 10.26 -0.43
N VAL A 174 -17.21 9.77 -1.59
CA VAL A 174 -17.16 8.34 -1.94
C VAL A 174 -15.74 7.95 -2.33
N ILE A 175 -15.29 6.81 -1.83
CA ILE A 175 -14.01 6.19 -2.23
C ILE A 175 -14.33 4.89 -2.98
N GLY A 176 -14.05 4.85 -4.29
CA GLY A 176 -14.07 3.64 -5.10
C GLY A 176 -12.78 2.85 -4.89
N ALA A 177 -12.85 1.83 -4.03
CA ALA A 177 -11.78 0.87 -3.72
C ALA A 177 -12.19 -0.55 -4.13
N ASP A 178 -13.06 -0.69 -5.13
CA ASP A 178 -13.77 -1.90 -5.56
C ASP A 178 -13.00 -2.72 -6.62
N GLY A 179 -11.71 -2.43 -6.76
CA GLY A 179 -10.77 -3.29 -7.46
C GLY A 179 -10.76 -3.12 -8.98
N ALA A 180 -10.12 -4.04 -9.67
CA ALA A 180 -9.86 -3.98 -11.12
C ALA A 180 -11.11 -3.79 -11.99
N ARG A 181 -12.26 -4.33 -11.54
CA ARG A 181 -13.58 -4.22 -12.19
C ARG A 181 -14.47 -3.24 -11.42
N SER A 182 -13.96 -2.06 -11.17
CA SER A 182 -14.61 -1.03 -10.36
C SER A 182 -15.91 -0.54 -11.02
N ALA A 183 -17.05 -0.79 -10.35
CA ALA A 183 -18.34 -0.25 -10.74
C ALA A 183 -18.38 1.28 -10.55
N VAL A 184 -17.67 1.80 -9.55
CA VAL A 184 -17.53 3.25 -9.34
C VAL A 184 -16.87 3.91 -10.54
N ARG A 185 -15.71 3.36 -10.99
CA ARG A 185 -15.01 3.89 -12.18
C ARG A 185 -15.89 3.83 -13.43
N GLU A 186 -16.56 2.68 -13.65
CA GLU A 186 -17.39 2.45 -14.82
C GLU A 186 -18.63 3.36 -14.82
N SER A 187 -19.27 3.58 -13.68
CA SER A 187 -20.45 4.46 -13.58
C SER A 187 -20.12 5.94 -13.85
N LEU A 188 -18.85 6.32 -13.76
CA LEU A 188 -18.35 7.67 -14.05
C LEU A 188 -17.68 7.78 -15.43
N ASP A 189 -17.73 6.71 -16.23
CA ASP A 189 -17.11 6.62 -17.57
C ASP A 189 -15.60 6.98 -17.58
N ILE A 190 -14.88 6.68 -16.49
CA ILE A 190 -13.46 6.98 -16.38
C ILE A 190 -12.65 5.93 -17.15
N GLN A 191 -11.96 6.39 -18.17
CA GLN A 191 -11.10 5.58 -19.03
C GLN A 191 -9.76 5.24 -18.35
N ARG A 192 -9.01 4.27 -18.91
CA ARG A 192 -7.68 3.88 -18.43
C ARG A 192 -6.67 3.87 -19.57
N GLU A 193 -5.50 4.42 -19.31
CA GLU A 193 -4.30 4.11 -20.08
C GLU A 193 -3.91 2.66 -19.84
N GLN A 194 -3.30 2.01 -20.82
CA GLN A 194 -2.85 0.62 -20.74
C GLN A 194 -1.41 0.51 -21.21
N TRP A 195 -0.62 -0.26 -20.48
CA TRP A 195 0.75 -0.62 -20.84
C TRP A 195 0.77 -1.83 -21.78
N PRO A 196 1.79 -1.93 -22.64
CA PRO A 196 1.84 -2.99 -23.66
C PRO A 196 2.15 -4.38 -23.09
N PHE A 197 2.85 -4.46 -21.95
CA PHE A 197 3.22 -5.74 -21.37
C PHE A 197 2.03 -6.39 -20.65
N ARG A 198 1.68 -7.61 -21.07
CA ARG A 198 0.66 -8.47 -20.47
C ARG A 198 1.20 -9.87 -20.34
N ASN A 199 0.91 -10.53 -19.24
CA ASN A 199 1.18 -11.96 -19.06
C ASN A 199 0.29 -12.53 -17.94
N ALA A 200 0.46 -13.80 -17.58
CA ALA A 200 -0.29 -14.42 -16.51
C ALA A 200 0.56 -15.44 -15.74
N TRP A 201 0.12 -15.67 -14.51
CA TRP A 201 0.57 -16.77 -13.68
C TRP A 201 -0.54 -17.79 -13.44
N LEU A 202 -0.21 -19.08 -13.51
CA LEU A 202 -0.89 -20.12 -12.74
C LEU A 202 -0.24 -20.09 -11.36
N SER A 203 -1.01 -19.77 -10.33
CA SER A 203 -0.53 -19.62 -8.96
C SER A 203 -1.04 -20.75 -8.07
N PHE A 204 -0.13 -21.40 -7.36
CA PHE A 204 -0.40 -22.47 -6.42
C PHE A 204 0.08 -22.02 -5.04
N ASP A 205 -0.87 -21.73 -4.13
CA ASP A 205 -0.55 -21.35 -2.76
C ASP A 205 -0.61 -22.58 -1.87
N ALA A 206 0.43 -22.77 -1.04
CA ALA A 206 0.60 -23.94 -0.22
C ALA A 206 1.05 -23.59 1.20
N VAL A 207 0.72 -24.47 2.15
CA VAL A 207 1.30 -24.51 3.50
C VAL A 207 2.46 -25.51 3.51
N ARG A 208 3.57 -25.14 4.12
CA ARG A 208 4.72 -26.03 4.32
C ARG A 208 4.41 -27.02 5.42
N LYS A 209 4.58 -28.32 5.17
CA LYS A 209 4.42 -29.40 6.15
C LYS A 209 5.71 -29.71 6.90
N ARG A 210 6.85 -29.35 6.29
CA ARG A 210 8.19 -29.52 6.84
C ARG A 210 9.14 -28.46 6.29
N LYS A 211 10.35 -28.44 6.82
CA LYS A 211 11.44 -27.64 6.25
C LYS A 211 11.71 -28.12 4.83
N LEU A 212 11.66 -27.18 3.87
CA LEU A 212 11.88 -27.50 2.47
C LEU A 212 13.37 -27.62 2.15
N PRO A 213 13.75 -28.50 1.21
CA PRO A 213 15.11 -28.59 0.72
C PRO A 213 15.52 -27.30 0.01
N ASN A 214 16.83 -27.13 -0.24
CA ASN A 214 17.30 -26.09 -1.13
C ASN A 214 16.77 -26.37 -2.54
N ILE A 215 16.13 -25.39 -3.12
CA ILE A 215 15.53 -25.44 -4.46
C ILE A 215 16.37 -24.58 -5.38
N LEU A 216 17.03 -25.18 -6.37
CA LEU A 216 17.88 -24.49 -7.33
C LEU A 216 18.88 -23.53 -6.65
N GLY A 217 19.50 -23.98 -5.56
CA GLY A 217 20.48 -23.19 -4.80
C GLY A 217 19.89 -22.17 -3.82
N VAL A 218 18.56 -22.07 -3.71
CA VAL A 218 17.86 -21.15 -2.82
C VAL A 218 17.16 -21.93 -1.70
N SER A 219 17.33 -21.49 -0.45
CA SER A 219 16.55 -21.99 0.67
C SER A 219 15.22 -21.23 0.75
N PRO A 220 14.06 -21.89 0.61
CA PRO A 220 12.76 -21.25 0.80
C PRO A 220 12.57 -20.68 2.21
N ASP A 221 13.23 -21.28 3.22
CA ASP A 221 13.19 -20.81 4.62
C ASP A 221 13.98 -19.51 4.83
N ALA A 222 14.89 -19.17 3.93
CA ALA A 222 15.69 -17.94 4.01
C ALA A 222 14.91 -16.67 3.62
N GLN A 223 13.60 -16.75 3.39
CA GLN A 223 12.75 -15.63 2.98
C GLN A 223 13.24 -14.96 1.67
N VAL A 224 13.67 -15.77 0.73
CA VAL A 224 14.11 -15.35 -0.60
C VAL A 224 12.99 -15.58 -1.60
N ALA A 225 12.58 -14.53 -2.32
CA ALA A 225 11.72 -14.65 -3.49
C ALA A 225 12.57 -14.84 -4.74
N VAL A 226 12.22 -15.81 -5.58
CA VAL A 226 12.95 -16.09 -6.82
C VAL A 226 12.00 -16.15 -7.99
N ILE A 227 12.38 -15.51 -9.10
CA ILE A 227 11.76 -15.70 -10.41
C ILE A 227 12.81 -16.34 -11.34
N PHE A 228 12.46 -17.46 -11.92
CA PHE A 228 13.24 -18.16 -12.93
C PHE A 228 12.77 -17.71 -14.32
N CYS A 229 13.63 -16.98 -14.98
CA CYS A 229 13.39 -16.36 -16.29
C CYS A 229 13.66 -17.37 -17.40
N ALA A 230 12.83 -18.39 -17.52
CA ALA A 230 12.95 -19.41 -18.57
C ALA A 230 12.26 -18.95 -19.87
N PRO A 231 12.88 -19.20 -21.07
CA PRO A 231 12.26 -18.89 -22.35
C PRO A 231 11.07 -19.82 -22.66
N GLU A 232 10.43 -19.61 -23.81
CA GLU A 232 9.37 -20.45 -24.35
C GLU A 232 8.13 -20.60 -23.44
N GLY A 233 7.83 -19.57 -22.63
CA GLY A 233 6.66 -19.57 -21.74
C GLY A 233 6.79 -20.49 -20.52
N ARG A 234 8.01 -20.78 -20.09
CA ARG A 234 8.32 -21.66 -18.95
C ARG A 234 8.81 -20.91 -17.72
N ALA A 235 8.70 -19.58 -17.70
CA ALA A 235 9.07 -18.82 -16.51
C ALA A 235 8.26 -19.27 -15.30
N HIS A 236 8.90 -19.38 -14.16
CA HIS A 236 8.25 -19.79 -12.92
C HIS A 236 8.83 -19.06 -11.71
N SER A 237 8.14 -19.11 -10.57
CA SER A 237 8.64 -18.45 -9.36
C SER A 237 8.27 -19.18 -8.09
N LEU A 238 9.08 -18.92 -7.06
CA LEU A 238 8.89 -19.39 -5.71
C LEU A 238 8.92 -18.18 -4.78
N ILE A 239 7.84 -17.96 -4.04
CA ILE A 239 7.65 -16.76 -3.23
C ILE A 239 7.14 -17.15 -1.84
N PRO A 240 7.92 -17.02 -0.76
CA PRO A 240 7.44 -17.18 0.61
C PRO A 240 6.32 -16.18 0.93
N LEU A 241 5.30 -16.63 1.67
CA LEU A 241 4.17 -15.84 2.14
C LEU A 241 4.14 -15.86 3.68
N GLY A 242 5.08 -15.15 4.32
CA GLY A 242 5.26 -15.19 5.76
C GLY A 242 5.91 -16.46 6.27
N LYS A 243 5.52 -16.90 7.49
CA LYS A 243 6.18 -17.99 8.21
C LYS A 243 5.95 -19.38 7.61
N GLU A 244 4.73 -19.69 7.22
CA GLU A 244 4.31 -21.05 6.90
C GLU A 244 3.88 -21.26 5.46
N HIS A 245 3.46 -20.18 4.79
CA HIS A 245 2.91 -20.26 3.45
C HIS A 245 3.96 -20.00 2.38
N ILE A 246 3.70 -20.53 1.18
CA ILE A 246 4.56 -20.36 0.02
C ILE A 246 3.71 -20.35 -1.26
N ARG A 247 4.08 -19.54 -2.22
CA ARG A 247 3.47 -19.46 -3.55
C ARG A 247 4.42 -19.98 -4.61
N PHE A 248 3.91 -20.83 -5.46
CA PHE A 248 4.54 -21.25 -6.69
C PHE A 248 3.76 -20.68 -7.88
N ASN A 249 4.44 -20.10 -8.82
CA ASN A 249 3.83 -19.62 -10.05
C ASN A 249 4.47 -20.29 -11.26
N LEU A 250 3.66 -20.51 -12.29
CA LEU A 250 4.09 -20.93 -13.62
C LEU A 250 3.52 -19.96 -14.65
N GLU A 251 4.32 -19.56 -15.63
CA GLU A 251 3.89 -18.70 -16.73
C GLU A 251 2.72 -19.32 -17.50
N ALA A 252 1.78 -18.47 -17.88
CA ALA A 252 0.59 -18.86 -18.65
C ALA A 252 0.25 -17.79 -19.69
N ASP A 253 -0.43 -18.21 -20.74
CA ASP A 253 -1.01 -17.28 -21.72
C ASP A 253 -2.15 -16.50 -21.06
N PRO A 254 -2.11 -15.14 -21.05
CA PRO A 254 -3.14 -14.33 -20.42
C PRO A 254 -4.54 -14.47 -21.06
N ASP A 255 -4.61 -14.93 -22.29
CA ASP A 255 -5.87 -15.11 -23.05
C ASP A 255 -6.26 -16.60 -23.21
N GLY A 256 -5.46 -17.54 -22.66
CA GLY A 256 -5.68 -18.99 -22.74
C GLY A 256 -6.71 -19.50 -21.73
N ASP A 257 -7.36 -20.63 -22.08
CA ASP A 257 -8.09 -21.44 -21.11
C ASP A 257 -7.11 -22.36 -20.38
N HIS A 258 -7.06 -22.25 -19.07
CA HIS A 258 -6.17 -23.03 -18.20
C HIS A 258 -6.93 -23.85 -17.16
N SER A 259 -8.23 -24.09 -17.38
CA SER A 259 -9.08 -24.84 -16.44
C SER A 259 -8.55 -26.25 -16.18
N ASP A 260 -7.93 -26.88 -17.19
CA ASP A 260 -7.27 -28.19 -17.11
C ASP A 260 -6.01 -28.22 -16.24
N LYS A 261 -5.43 -27.05 -15.90
CA LYS A 261 -4.21 -26.89 -15.11
C LYS A 261 -4.47 -26.38 -13.67
N LEU A 262 -5.67 -25.91 -13.40
CA LEU A 262 -6.06 -25.39 -12.08
C LEU A 262 -6.59 -26.53 -11.18
N ASN A 263 -5.82 -27.62 -11.06
CA ASN A 263 -6.19 -28.78 -10.27
C ASN A 263 -4.96 -29.37 -9.55
N ARG A 264 -5.25 -30.31 -8.63
CA ARG A 264 -4.25 -30.93 -7.76
C ARG A 264 -3.19 -31.70 -8.55
N ASP A 265 -3.61 -32.52 -9.50
CA ASP A 265 -2.70 -33.44 -10.22
C ASP A 265 -1.68 -32.67 -11.07
N PHE A 266 -2.12 -31.60 -11.74
CA PHE A 266 -1.22 -30.74 -12.50
C PHE A 266 -0.24 -30.03 -11.57
N ALA A 267 -0.73 -29.43 -10.48
CA ALA A 267 0.08 -28.66 -9.58
C ALA A 267 1.18 -29.50 -8.92
N TYR A 268 0.87 -30.71 -8.43
CA TYR A 268 1.89 -31.57 -7.84
C TYR A 268 2.86 -32.15 -8.86
N ARG A 269 2.43 -32.45 -10.09
CA ARG A 269 3.38 -32.77 -11.18
C ARG A 269 4.34 -31.63 -11.44
N PHE A 270 3.83 -30.41 -11.58
CA PHE A 270 4.66 -29.21 -11.74
C PHE A 270 5.66 -29.05 -10.57
N LEU A 271 5.22 -29.22 -9.33
CA LEU A 271 6.10 -29.13 -8.16
C LEU A 271 7.17 -30.23 -8.15
N ALA A 272 6.81 -31.45 -8.53
CA ALA A 272 7.75 -32.58 -8.63
C ALA A 272 8.79 -32.36 -9.72
N ASP A 273 8.35 -31.98 -10.91
CA ASP A 273 9.21 -31.82 -12.10
C ASP A 273 10.17 -30.63 -11.97
N VAL A 274 9.71 -29.52 -11.39
CA VAL A 274 10.49 -28.26 -11.34
C VAL A 274 11.26 -28.13 -10.03
N TYR A 275 10.67 -28.51 -8.91
CA TYR A 275 11.21 -28.26 -7.57
C TYR A 275 11.57 -29.51 -6.78
N GLY A 276 11.23 -30.71 -7.28
CA GLY A 276 11.43 -31.96 -6.56
C GLY A 276 10.59 -32.09 -5.30
N LEU A 277 9.45 -31.39 -5.23
CA LEU A 277 8.55 -31.37 -4.09
C LEU A 277 7.33 -32.26 -4.30
N SER A 278 6.82 -32.80 -3.20
CA SER A 278 5.65 -33.69 -3.16
C SER A 278 4.61 -33.21 -2.14
N GLU A 279 3.55 -33.98 -2.00
CA GLU A 279 2.51 -33.78 -0.99
C GLU A 279 3.02 -33.95 0.45
N ASP A 280 4.15 -34.62 0.65
CA ASP A 280 4.79 -34.75 1.96
C ASP A 280 5.49 -33.44 2.39
N ASP A 281 5.84 -32.60 1.41
CA ASP A 281 6.53 -31.32 1.62
C ASP A 281 5.59 -30.17 1.86
N VAL A 282 4.53 -30.08 1.04
CA VAL A 282 3.58 -28.96 1.03
C VAL A 282 2.15 -29.46 0.85
N GLU A 283 1.19 -28.67 1.35
CA GLU A 283 -0.23 -28.84 1.10
C GLU A 283 -0.75 -27.64 0.31
N ILE A 284 -1.14 -27.89 -0.96
CA ILE A 284 -1.70 -26.84 -1.83
C ILE A 284 -3.17 -26.63 -1.45
N TYR A 285 -3.54 -25.41 -1.06
CA TYR A 285 -4.90 -25.05 -0.69
C TYR A 285 -5.57 -24.10 -1.67
N ARG A 286 -4.81 -23.52 -2.64
CA ARG A 286 -5.36 -22.59 -3.63
C ARG A 286 -4.73 -22.79 -4.99
N TYR A 287 -5.59 -22.75 -5.99
CA TYR A 287 -5.27 -22.79 -7.43
C TYR A 287 -5.87 -21.55 -8.06
N ALA A 288 -5.07 -20.72 -8.72
CA ALA A 288 -5.57 -19.47 -9.30
C ALA A 288 -4.91 -19.16 -10.64
N PHE A 289 -5.71 -18.69 -11.58
CA PHE A 289 -5.23 -18.02 -12.78
C PHE A 289 -5.19 -16.51 -12.50
N TYR A 290 -4.02 -15.92 -12.68
CA TYR A 290 -3.78 -14.52 -12.37
C TYR A 290 -3.18 -13.79 -13.58
N PRO A 291 -4.05 -13.24 -14.48
CA PRO A 291 -3.59 -12.34 -15.53
C PRO A 291 -3.21 -10.98 -14.92
N PHE A 292 -2.15 -10.37 -15.45
CA PHE A 292 -1.66 -9.08 -14.99
C PHE A 292 -1.22 -8.19 -16.15
N GLU A 293 -1.46 -6.91 -15.97
CA GLU A 293 -1.20 -5.84 -16.93
C GLU A 293 -1.05 -4.50 -16.20
N GLY A 294 -0.38 -3.53 -16.83
CA GLY A 294 -0.34 -2.16 -16.36
C GLY A 294 -1.55 -1.38 -16.85
N LYS A 295 -2.31 -0.75 -15.94
CA LYS A 295 -3.42 0.18 -16.27
C LYS A 295 -3.45 1.34 -15.30
N LEU A 296 -3.84 2.54 -15.79
CA LEU A 296 -3.92 3.75 -14.98
C LEU A 296 -5.16 4.55 -15.38
N ALA A 297 -6.04 4.85 -14.44
CA ALA A 297 -7.22 5.68 -14.67
C ALA A 297 -6.81 7.09 -15.11
N THR A 298 -7.51 7.61 -16.11
CA THR A 298 -7.22 8.95 -16.67
C THR A 298 -7.55 10.06 -15.69
N THR A 299 -8.48 9.83 -14.77
CA THR A 299 -8.91 10.73 -13.71
C THR A 299 -9.16 9.93 -12.44
N TRP A 300 -8.76 10.48 -11.29
CA TRP A 300 -8.92 9.82 -9.99
C TRP A 300 -9.95 10.51 -9.08
N ARG A 301 -10.42 11.70 -9.49
CA ARG A 301 -11.44 12.46 -8.79
C ARG A 301 -12.49 13.01 -9.77
N ILE A 302 -13.78 12.79 -9.49
CA ILE A 302 -14.88 13.51 -10.11
C ILE A 302 -15.78 14.04 -8.98
N GLY A 303 -15.73 15.36 -8.78
CA GLY A 303 -16.46 16.02 -7.70
C GLY A 303 -16.11 15.42 -6.33
N ARG A 304 -17.08 14.72 -5.74
CA ARG A 304 -17.00 14.10 -4.41
C ARG A 304 -16.61 12.62 -4.44
N VAL A 305 -16.30 12.09 -5.61
CA VAL A 305 -15.96 10.66 -5.80
C VAL A 305 -14.49 10.50 -6.14
N PHE A 306 -13.81 9.61 -5.45
CA PHE A 306 -12.38 9.30 -5.61
C PHE A 306 -12.20 7.84 -5.99
N LEU A 307 -11.20 7.54 -6.80
CA LEU A 307 -10.71 6.18 -7.05
C LEU A 307 -9.43 5.94 -6.28
N ALA A 308 -9.27 4.75 -5.70
CA ALA A 308 -8.06 4.34 -4.98
C ALA A 308 -7.74 2.86 -5.20
N GLY A 309 -6.46 2.50 -5.14
CA GLY A 309 -5.99 1.14 -5.36
C GLY A 309 -6.31 0.61 -6.75
N ASP A 310 -6.66 -0.67 -6.86
CA ASP A 310 -6.91 -1.35 -8.14
C ASP A 310 -8.05 -0.73 -8.96
N ALA A 311 -8.92 0.07 -8.36
CA ALA A 311 -9.93 0.85 -9.08
C ALA A 311 -9.30 1.98 -9.92
N ALA A 312 -8.22 2.59 -9.41
CA ALA A 312 -7.46 3.64 -10.06
C ALA A 312 -6.31 3.11 -10.93
N HIS A 313 -5.62 2.05 -10.49
CA HIS A 313 -4.41 1.55 -11.15
C HIS A 313 -4.21 0.05 -10.98
N LEU A 314 -3.75 -0.59 -12.03
CA LEU A 314 -3.24 -1.97 -12.00
C LEU A 314 -1.76 -1.95 -12.37
N MET A 315 -1.00 -2.86 -11.78
CA MET A 315 0.39 -3.06 -12.16
C MET A 315 0.79 -4.53 -12.09
N THR A 316 1.82 -4.87 -12.84
CA THR A 316 2.40 -6.20 -12.85
C THR A 316 3.06 -6.52 -11.50
N PRO A 317 3.23 -7.79 -11.11
CA PRO A 317 3.60 -8.14 -9.73
C PRO A 317 5.10 -8.01 -9.39
N PHE A 318 5.97 -7.64 -10.34
CA PHE A 318 7.42 -7.83 -10.24
C PHE A 318 8.13 -6.96 -9.22
N LEU A 319 7.62 -5.77 -8.92
CA LEU A 319 8.15 -4.92 -7.85
C LEU A 319 7.41 -5.10 -6.51
N GLY A 320 6.31 -5.87 -6.48
CA GLY A 320 5.47 -6.04 -5.29
C GLY A 320 4.79 -4.75 -4.82
N GLN A 321 4.56 -3.78 -5.73
CA GLN A 321 4.12 -2.42 -5.37
C GLN A 321 2.63 -2.15 -5.55
N GLY A 322 1.83 -3.09 -6.09
CA GLY A 322 0.39 -2.88 -6.29
C GLY A 322 -0.35 -2.61 -4.98
N GLY A 323 -0.25 -3.53 -4.03
CA GLY A 323 -0.85 -3.36 -2.71
C GLY A 323 -0.22 -2.21 -1.90
N CYS A 324 1.09 -1.99 -2.02
CA CYS A 324 1.78 -0.85 -1.39
C CYS A 324 1.24 0.49 -1.90
N SER A 325 1.08 0.64 -3.22
CA SER A 325 0.51 1.85 -3.82
C SER A 325 -0.94 2.07 -3.37
N ALA A 326 -1.72 1.00 -3.25
CA ALA A 326 -3.09 1.03 -2.77
C ALA A 326 -3.20 1.51 -1.30
N LEU A 327 -2.31 1.06 -0.43
CA LEU A 327 -2.23 1.54 0.97
C LEU A 327 -1.80 3.01 1.04
N ARG A 328 -0.84 3.42 0.20
CA ARG A 328 -0.45 4.84 0.09
C ARG A 328 -1.60 5.73 -0.38
N ASP A 329 -2.43 5.24 -1.32
CA ASP A 329 -3.63 5.98 -1.74
C ASP A 329 -4.59 6.16 -0.58
N ALA A 330 -4.84 5.09 0.18
CA ALA A 330 -5.75 5.12 1.31
C ALA A 330 -5.31 6.14 2.37
N ILE A 331 -4.04 6.12 2.80
CA ILE A 331 -3.59 7.07 3.82
C ILE A 331 -3.51 8.51 3.30
N ASN A 332 -3.04 8.72 2.06
CA ASN A 332 -2.94 10.05 1.46
C ASN A 332 -4.31 10.71 1.31
N LEU A 333 -5.33 9.97 0.89
CA LEU A 333 -6.69 10.46 0.77
C LEU A 333 -7.35 10.65 2.15
N SER A 334 -7.15 9.73 3.08
CA SER A 334 -7.83 9.73 4.38
C SER A 334 -7.49 10.95 5.22
N TRP A 335 -6.21 11.36 5.32
CA TRP A 335 -5.86 12.54 6.11
C TRP A 335 -6.38 13.85 5.48
N LYS A 336 -6.47 13.92 4.15
CA LYS A 336 -7.02 15.08 3.45
C LYS A 336 -8.53 15.19 3.66
N LEU A 337 -9.23 14.05 3.55
CA LEU A 337 -10.66 13.99 3.85
C LEU A 337 -10.94 14.33 5.32
N ASP A 338 -10.12 13.84 6.26
CA ASP A 338 -10.25 14.18 7.68
C ASP A 338 -10.21 15.70 7.90
N LEU A 339 -9.22 16.41 7.35
CA LEU A 339 -9.12 17.85 7.51
C LEU A 339 -10.28 18.63 6.87
N VAL A 340 -10.74 18.17 5.71
CA VAL A 340 -11.87 18.82 5.02
C VAL A 340 -13.19 18.56 5.76
N LEU A 341 -13.44 17.33 6.17
CA LEU A 341 -14.66 16.94 6.89
C LEU A 341 -14.77 17.60 8.27
N SER A 342 -13.63 17.80 8.95
CA SER A 342 -13.56 18.52 10.22
C SER A 342 -13.58 20.06 10.07
N GLY A 343 -13.59 20.59 8.85
CA GLY A 343 -13.57 22.02 8.57
C GLY A 343 -12.23 22.71 8.92
N THR A 344 -11.16 21.94 9.02
CA THR A 344 -9.80 22.45 9.34
C THR A 344 -8.98 22.77 8.10
N ALA A 345 -9.42 22.37 6.92
CA ALA A 345 -8.80 22.72 5.65
C ALA A 345 -9.84 22.99 4.56
N ASN A 346 -9.41 23.74 3.53
CA ASN A 346 -10.22 24.00 2.35
C ASN A 346 -10.35 22.73 1.50
N GLU A 347 -11.52 22.52 0.87
CA GLU A 347 -11.79 21.37 -0.02
C GLU A 347 -10.78 21.27 -1.19
N ALA A 348 -10.16 22.37 -1.61
CA ALA A 348 -9.17 22.41 -2.67
C ALA A 348 -7.93 21.51 -2.39
N ILE A 349 -7.63 21.18 -1.13
CA ILE A 349 -6.52 20.25 -0.82
C ILE A 349 -6.76 18.86 -1.41
N LEU A 350 -8.02 18.46 -1.65
CA LEU A 350 -8.37 17.17 -2.21
C LEU A 350 -7.90 16.99 -3.67
N ASP A 351 -7.69 18.07 -4.41
CA ASP A 351 -7.13 18.03 -5.77
C ASP A 351 -5.68 17.55 -5.78
N SER A 352 -4.97 17.75 -4.66
CA SER A 352 -3.60 17.27 -4.52
C SER A 352 -3.50 15.74 -4.45
N TYR A 353 -4.58 15.01 -4.18
CA TYR A 353 -4.57 13.54 -4.13
C TYR A 353 -4.11 12.94 -5.46
N GLU A 354 -4.79 13.24 -6.57
CA GLU A 354 -4.40 12.76 -7.89
C GLU A 354 -3.04 13.30 -8.31
N ALA A 355 -2.79 14.59 -8.06
CA ALA A 355 -1.53 15.26 -8.41
C ALA A 355 -0.30 14.66 -7.73
N GLU A 356 -0.45 14.16 -6.51
CA GLU A 356 0.61 13.49 -5.76
C GLU A 356 0.74 12.01 -6.11
N ARG A 357 -0.40 11.28 -6.12
CA ARG A 357 -0.38 9.83 -6.20
C ARG A 357 -0.21 9.28 -7.61
N LYS A 358 -0.83 9.88 -8.61
CA LYS A 358 -0.80 9.37 -9.98
C LYS A 358 0.60 9.34 -10.61
N PRO A 359 1.43 10.41 -10.51
CA PRO A 359 2.81 10.35 -10.99
C PRO A 359 3.66 9.34 -10.23
N HIS A 360 3.45 9.21 -8.91
CA HIS A 360 4.12 8.26 -8.05
C HIS A 360 3.83 6.81 -8.47
N VAL A 361 2.57 6.47 -8.72
CA VAL A 361 2.13 5.15 -9.19
C VAL A 361 2.67 4.84 -10.58
N ARG A 362 2.72 5.82 -11.50
CA ARG A 362 3.26 5.64 -12.85
C ARG A 362 4.70 5.12 -12.83
N VAL A 363 5.55 5.63 -11.94
CA VAL A 363 6.93 5.16 -11.79
C VAL A 363 6.99 3.66 -11.47
N TYR A 364 6.09 3.20 -10.61
CA TYR A 364 6.03 1.78 -10.26
C TYR A 364 5.43 0.91 -11.38
N ILE A 365 4.46 1.40 -12.13
CA ILE A 365 3.93 0.67 -13.30
C ILE A 365 5.04 0.52 -14.33
N ASP A 366 5.71 1.61 -14.71
CA ASP A 366 6.80 1.61 -15.70
C ASP A 366 7.94 0.66 -15.30
N GLY A 367 8.37 0.73 -14.04
CA GLY A 367 9.43 -0.13 -13.52
C GLY A 367 9.04 -1.60 -13.44
N SER A 368 7.81 -1.89 -13.02
CA SER A 368 7.31 -3.26 -12.91
C SER A 368 7.10 -3.91 -14.28
N ASP A 369 6.58 -3.16 -15.24
CA ASP A 369 6.43 -3.60 -16.63
C ASP A 369 7.77 -3.90 -17.29
N SER A 370 8.76 -3.01 -17.09
CA SER A 370 10.12 -3.20 -17.61
C SER A 370 10.77 -4.47 -17.06
N LEU A 371 10.58 -4.73 -15.74
CA LEU A 371 11.11 -5.93 -15.09
C LEU A 371 10.40 -7.19 -15.58
N GLY A 372 9.09 -7.11 -15.79
CA GLY A 372 8.28 -8.20 -16.34
C GLY A 372 8.67 -8.55 -17.78
N ALA A 373 8.80 -7.56 -18.64
CA ALA A 373 9.21 -7.75 -20.02
C ALA A 373 10.57 -8.44 -20.13
N MET A 374 11.49 -8.13 -19.19
CA MET A 374 12.78 -8.79 -19.10
C MET A 374 12.67 -10.24 -18.60
N ALA A 375 11.84 -10.50 -17.59
CA ALA A 375 11.68 -11.84 -17.01
C ALA A 375 11.03 -12.82 -18.00
N PHE A 376 10.11 -12.34 -18.84
CA PHE A 376 9.28 -13.15 -19.76
C PHE A 376 9.73 -13.10 -21.22
N VAL A 377 11.02 -13.12 -21.45
CA VAL A 377 11.57 -13.23 -22.81
C VAL A 377 11.31 -14.63 -23.37
N LYS A 378 10.44 -14.73 -24.38
CA LYS A 378 10.06 -16.02 -25.00
C LYS A 378 11.07 -16.55 -26.01
N ASP A 379 11.71 -15.65 -26.77
CA ASP A 379 12.71 -16.02 -27.78
C ASP A 379 14.01 -16.50 -27.13
N LEU A 380 14.51 -17.65 -27.56
CA LEU A 380 15.70 -18.29 -26.97
C LEU A 380 16.99 -17.47 -27.16
N GLU A 381 17.19 -16.84 -28.32
CA GLU A 381 18.40 -16.04 -28.59
C GLU A 381 18.35 -14.71 -27.84
N ALA A 382 17.18 -14.10 -27.73
CA ALA A 382 16.98 -12.92 -26.91
C ALA A 382 17.19 -13.23 -25.41
N ALA A 383 16.76 -14.40 -24.91
CA ALA A 383 17.01 -14.84 -23.54
C ALA A 383 18.51 -15.02 -23.27
N LYS A 384 19.26 -15.66 -24.18
CA LYS A 384 20.73 -15.79 -24.09
C LYS A 384 21.42 -14.42 -24.08
N THR A 385 20.94 -13.49 -24.92
CA THR A 385 21.47 -12.11 -24.97
C THR A 385 21.20 -11.37 -23.66
N ARG A 386 19.99 -11.49 -23.09
CA ARG A 386 19.64 -10.98 -21.76
C ARG A 386 20.61 -11.52 -20.72
N ASP A 387 20.76 -12.84 -20.64
CA ASP A 387 21.60 -13.50 -19.64
C ASP A 387 23.06 -13.02 -19.73
N ALA A 388 23.63 -12.98 -20.93
CA ALA A 388 24.98 -12.46 -21.16
C ALA A 388 25.13 -10.98 -20.74
N ASN A 389 24.13 -10.14 -20.98
CA ASN A 389 24.13 -8.75 -20.54
C ASN A 389 24.16 -8.62 -19.03
N TYR A 390 23.32 -9.39 -18.32
CA TYR A 390 23.26 -9.37 -16.87
C TYR A 390 24.54 -9.91 -16.22
N GLN A 391 25.07 -11.02 -16.72
CA GLN A 391 26.35 -11.58 -16.26
C GLN A 391 27.53 -10.61 -16.48
N ALA A 392 27.45 -9.78 -17.51
CA ALA A 392 28.42 -8.70 -17.76
C ALA A 392 28.17 -7.41 -16.97
N GLY A 393 27.23 -7.41 -16.01
CA GLY A 393 26.88 -6.24 -15.18
C GLY A 393 26.08 -5.15 -15.92
N ARG A 394 25.59 -5.42 -17.12
CA ARG A 394 24.73 -4.49 -17.89
C ARG A 394 23.26 -4.69 -17.50
N VAL A 395 22.96 -4.37 -16.25
CA VAL A 395 21.62 -4.48 -15.66
C VAL A 395 20.93 -3.12 -15.74
N PRO A 396 19.67 -3.03 -16.24
CA PRO A 396 18.91 -1.80 -16.14
C PRO A 396 18.80 -1.34 -14.67
N PRO A 397 18.87 -0.03 -14.39
CA PRO A 397 18.74 0.44 -13.02
C PRO A 397 17.35 0.09 -12.46
N VAL A 398 17.33 -0.48 -11.26
CA VAL A 398 16.08 -0.64 -10.53
C VAL A 398 15.54 0.75 -10.20
N PRO A 399 14.25 1.04 -10.47
CA PRO A 399 13.67 2.33 -10.12
C PRO A 399 13.89 2.64 -8.64
N ARG A 400 14.32 3.88 -8.34
CA ARG A 400 14.34 4.37 -6.96
C ARG A 400 12.91 4.60 -6.52
N ASP A 401 12.66 4.42 -5.22
CA ASP A 401 11.35 4.75 -4.65
C ASP A 401 11.04 6.24 -4.95
N PRO A 402 9.88 6.53 -5.56
CA PRO A 402 9.52 7.89 -5.91
C PRO A 402 9.22 8.72 -4.66
N PHE A 403 9.42 10.03 -4.74
CA PHE A 403 9.10 11.01 -3.71
C PHE A 403 8.22 12.11 -4.30
N LEU A 404 7.55 12.89 -3.44
CA LEU A 404 6.65 13.95 -3.90
C LEU A 404 7.47 15.17 -4.38
N LYS A 405 7.14 15.63 -5.59
CA LYS A 405 7.73 16.82 -6.20
C LYS A 405 6.76 18.00 -6.24
N SER A 406 5.49 17.76 -5.95
CA SER A 406 4.40 18.73 -5.98
C SER A 406 3.28 18.27 -5.06
N GLY A 407 2.26 19.09 -4.86
CA GLY A 407 1.14 18.84 -3.96
C GLY A 407 1.30 19.62 -2.65
N ILE A 408 0.82 19.05 -1.54
CA ILE A 408 0.90 19.68 -0.21
C ILE A 408 2.29 19.46 0.37
N ILE A 409 3.26 20.15 -0.16
CA ILE A 409 4.65 20.22 0.33
C ILE A 409 5.16 21.65 0.23
N MET A 410 6.13 22.01 1.05
CA MET A 410 6.76 23.32 0.97
C MET A 410 7.53 23.42 -0.36
N SER A 411 7.31 24.48 -1.13
CA SER A 411 7.93 24.65 -2.45
C SER A 411 9.46 24.52 -2.37
N SER A 412 10.03 23.64 -3.19
CA SER A 412 11.46 23.48 -3.30
C SER A 412 12.06 24.58 -4.17
N SER A 413 12.73 25.56 -3.57
CA SER A 413 13.72 26.36 -4.29
C SER A 413 15.02 25.54 -4.44
N ALA A 414 15.95 25.96 -5.30
CA ALA A 414 17.27 25.32 -5.44
C ALA A 414 18.07 25.29 -4.10
N LYS A 415 17.59 25.95 -3.06
CA LYS A 415 18.13 26.00 -1.70
C LYS A 415 17.25 25.30 -0.66
N ALA A 416 16.18 24.61 -1.06
CA ALA A 416 15.30 23.89 -0.12
C ALA A 416 15.99 22.63 0.41
N PRO A 417 15.71 22.23 1.68
CA PRO A 417 16.21 20.98 2.23
C PRO A 417 15.82 19.77 1.37
N ALA A 418 16.80 18.88 1.13
CA ALA A 418 16.60 17.68 0.32
C ALA A 418 15.57 16.72 0.93
N ALA A 419 15.27 16.83 2.22
CA ALA A 419 14.27 16.02 2.92
C ALA A 419 12.82 16.23 2.43
N ILE A 420 12.50 17.43 1.86
CA ILE A 420 11.12 17.79 1.48
C ILE A 420 10.60 16.84 0.38
N GLY A 421 9.38 16.33 0.58
CA GLY A 421 8.73 15.39 -0.32
C GLY A 421 9.17 13.93 -0.13
N HIS A 422 10.23 13.68 0.65
CA HIS A 422 10.68 12.34 1.02
C HIS A 422 10.00 11.83 2.29
N LEU A 423 10.13 10.53 2.56
CA LEU A 423 9.63 9.94 3.80
C LEU A 423 10.45 10.40 5.00
N ALA A 424 9.75 10.70 6.08
CA ALA A 424 10.34 10.98 7.39
C ALA A 424 10.72 9.67 8.11
N PRO A 425 11.76 9.70 8.96
CA PRO A 425 12.15 8.55 9.75
C PRO A 425 11.08 8.16 10.78
N GLN A 426 11.07 6.87 11.13
CA GLN A 426 10.45 6.36 12.34
C GLN A 426 11.51 5.56 13.12
N GLY A 427 12.23 6.22 14.01
CA GLY A 427 13.18 5.61 14.93
C GLY A 427 12.52 5.12 16.21
N VAL A 428 13.29 4.43 17.05
CA VAL A 428 12.91 4.09 18.42
C VAL A 428 13.15 5.29 19.32
N VAL A 429 12.09 5.71 20.01
CA VAL A 429 12.15 6.83 20.95
C VAL A 429 11.69 6.42 22.34
N ARG A 430 12.19 7.11 23.37
CA ARG A 430 11.75 6.93 24.75
C ARG A 430 11.24 8.24 25.33
N ARG A 431 10.02 8.17 25.90
CA ARG A 431 9.38 9.28 26.61
C ARG A 431 8.97 8.81 28.01
N GLY A 432 9.68 9.25 29.04
CA GLY A 432 9.50 8.72 30.40
C GLY A 432 9.80 7.24 30.46
N SER A 433 8.83 6.40 30.84
CA SER A 433 8.94 4.95 30.91
C SER A 433 8.50 4.21 29.63
N VAL A 434 7.96 4.93 28.64
CA VAL A 434 7.48 4.33 27.39
C VAL A 434 8.58 4.40 26.33
N GLU A 435 8.94 3.25 25.76
CA GLU A 435 9.90 3.12 24.67
C GLU A 435 9.27 2.32 23.53
N GLY A 436 9.44 2.77 22.29
CA GLY A 436 8.90 2.13 21.10
C GLY A 436 9.19 2.96 19.85
N ARG A 437 8.66 2.50 18.70
CA ARG A 437 8.69 3.33 17.49
C ARG A 437 7.97 4.65 17.74
N PHE A 438 8.37 5.69 17.04
CA PHE A 438 7.81 7.03 17.27
C PHE A 438 6.27 7.05 17.27
N ASP A 439 5.64 6.40 16.28
CA ASP A 439 4.18 6.40 16.17
C ASP A 439 3.49 5.54 17.25
N ASP A 440 4.19 4.55 17.86
CA ASP A 440 3.69 3.80 19.02
C ASP A 440 3.68 4.67 20.28
N VAL A 441 4.63 5.60 20.40
CA VAL A 441 4.79 6.47 21.58
C VAL A 441 3.94 7.74 21.48
N PHE A 442 3.82 8.34 20.29
CA PHE A 442 3.19 9.65 20.07
C PHE A 442 1.88 9.60 19.28
N GLY A 443 1.60 8.48 18.61
CA GLY A 443 0.42 8.32 17.77
C GLY A 443 0.62 8.80 16.32
N TRP A 444 -0.36 8.48 15.50
CA TRP A 444 -0.42 8.83 14.08
C TRP A 444 -1.04 10.23 13.88
N GLY A 445 -0.43 11.04 13.02
CA GLY A 445 -0.91 12.37 12.65
C GLY A 445 0.19 13.24 12.03
N PHE A 446 -0.04 14.56 12.00
CA PHE A 446 1.04 15.51 11.74
C PHE A 446 2.07 15.48 12.86
N GLN A 447 3.34 15.70 12.53
CA GLN A 447 4.44 15.68 13.48
C GLN A 447 5.38 16.86 13.19
N LEU A 448 5.64 17.71 14.19
CA LEU A 448 6.69 18.72 14.14
C LEU A 448 7.79 18.28 15.09
N ILE A 449 8.90 17.83 14.52
CA ILE A 449 10.01 17.21 15.26
C ILE A 449 11.22 18.13 15.21
N GLY A 450 11.72 18.56 16.37
CA GLY A 450 12.94 19.34 16.52
C GLY A 450 14.11 18.45 16.96
N ARG A 451 15.32 18.77 16.49
CA ARG A 451 16.57 18.16 16.91
C ARG A 451 17.13 18.90 18.12
N ASP A 452 17.28 18.24 19.25
CA ASP A 452 17.88 18.77 20.49
C ASP A 452 17.19 20.03 21.04
N PHE A 453 15.96 20.34 20.60
CA PHE A 453 15.14 21.43 21.12
C PHE A 453 13.65 21.11 20.97
N ASP A 454 12.83 21.70 21.84
CA ASP A 454 11.36 21.64 21.68
C ASP A 454 10.90 22.70 20.67
N PRO A 455 10.35 22.33 19.52
CA PRO A 455 9.85 23.28 18.52
C PRO A 455 8.80 24.24 19.07
N ALA A 456 8.05 23.86 20.09
CA ALA A 456 7.01 24.69 20.70
C ALA A 456 7.53 26.03 21.19
N VAL A 457 8.80 26.10 21.63
CA VAL A 457 9.41 27.36 22.15
C VAL A 457 9.65 28.39 21.05
N THR A 458 9.61 28.00 19.78
CA THR A 458 9.80 28.92 18.65
C THR A 458 8.50 29.47 18.09
N LEU A 459 7.35 28.88 18.48
CA LEU A 459 6.05 29.18 17.92
C LEU A 459 5.33 30.28 18.69
N ASN A 460 4.58 31.11 17.97
CA ASN A 460 3.63 32.03 18.59
C ASN A 460 2.30 31.30 18.92
N ALA A 461 1.40 32.04 19.61
CA ALA A 461 0.12 31.49 20.07
C ALA A 461 -0.77 31.01 18.92
N ASP A 462 -0.80 31.72 17.77
CA ASP A 462 -1.64 31.36 16.61
C ASP A 462 -1.12 30.10 15.91
N GLN A 463 0.19 29.96 15.77
CA GLN A 463 0.82 28.77 15.19
C GLN A 463 0.61 27.55 16.10
N SER A 464 0.76 27.71 17.41
CA SER A 464 0.50 26.65 18.39
C SER A 464 -0.98 26.22 18.37
N ALA A 465 -1.92 27.17 18.29
CA ALA A 465 -3.35 26.90 18.17
C ALA A 465 -3.70 26.17 16.85
N PHE A 466 -3.08 26.56 15.74
CA PHE A 466 -3.23 25.90 14.45
C PHE A 466 -2.75 24.45 14.51
N LEU A 467 -1.54 24.18 14.99
CA LEU A 467 -0.99 22.82 15.10
C LEU A 467 -1.85 21.95 16.02
N LYS A 468 -2.34 22.49 17.12
CA LYS A 468 -3.27 21.79 18.02
C LYS A 468 -4.58 21.44 17.30
N ARG A 469 -5.15 22.34 16.49
CA ARG A 469 -6.39 22.13 15.74
C ARG A 469 -6.28 20.99 14.73
N ILE A 470 -5.13 20.84 14.06
CA ILE A 470 -4.87 19.73 13.13
C ILE A 470 -4.34 18.47 13.83
N GLY A 471 -4.29 18.43 15.16
CA GLY A 471 -3.80 17.28 15.93
C GLY A 471 -2.31 16.98 15.74
N CYS A 472 -1.50 18.02 15.48
CA CYS A 472 -0.06 17.84 15.27
C CYS A 472 0.66 17.53 16.59
N VAL A 473 1.46 16.48 16.59
CA VAL A 473 2.44 16.20 17.66
C VAL A 473 3.60 17.16 17.50
N VAL A 474 3.91 17.93 18.55
CA VAL A 474 5.07 18.83 18.61
C VAL A 474 6.02 18.28 19.65
N VAL A 475 7.25 17.93 19.26
CA VAL A 475 8.20 17.26 20.15
C VAL A 475 9.66 17.50 19.71
N GLY A 476 10.52 17.71 20.69
CA GLY A 476 11.96 17.64 20.49
C GLY A 476 12.47 16.23 20.72
N VAL A 477 13.42 15.80 19.90
CA VAL A 477 14.11 14.50 20.02
C VAL A 477 15.61 14.76 20.16
N GLY A 478 16.25 14.16 21.16
CA GLY A 478 17.67 14.36 21.45
C GLY A 478 18.29 13.23 22.25
N ASP A 479 19.52 13.42 22.70
CA ASP A 479 20.28 12.39 23.41
C ASP A 479 19.94 12.31 24.92
N SER A 480 19.26 13.31 25.48
CA SER A 480 18.92 13.38 26.90
C SER A 480 17.44 13.65 27.15
N GLN A 481 16.99 13.38 28.40
CA GLN A 481 15.59 13.55 28.80
C GLN A 481 15.20 14.97 29.26
N ASP A 482 16.00 15.98 29.03
CA ASP A 482 15.74 17.36 29.49
C ASP A 482 14.50 17.99 28.81
N GLY A 483 13.33 17.37 29.04
CA GLY A 483 12.05 17.75 28.43
C GLY A 483 11.82 17.23 27.03
N LEU A 484 12.77 16.46 26.47
CA LEU A 484 12.73 15.89 25.11
C LEU A 484 12.43 14.40 25.15
N ALA A 485 12.03 13.84 23.99
CA ALA A 485 12.08 12.40 23.77
C ALA A 485 13.53 11.97 23.49
N VAL A 486 13.95 10.83 24.03
CA VAL A 486 15.29 10.30 23.78
C VAL A 486 15.30 9.53 22.46
N ASP A 487 16.25 9.82 21.57
CA ASP A 487 16.56 9.06 20.36
C ASP A 487 17.30 7.77 20.75
N ALA A 488 16.57 6.68 20.98
CA ALA A 488 17.11 5.47 21.58
C ALA A 488 18.02 4.67 20.63
N ASP A 489 17.82 4.76 19.31
CA ASP A 489 18.57 4.03 18.29
C ASP A 489 19.45 4.93 17.40
N GLY A 490 19.46 6.24 17.66
CA GLY A 490 20.22 7.24 16.91
C GLY A 490 19.69 7.53 15.51
N THR A 491 18.45 7.10 15.20
CA THR A 491 17.85 7.28 13.87
C THR A 491 17.59 8.75 13.56
N TYR A 492 17.07 9.51 14.52
CA TYR A 492 16.79 10.94 14.34
C TYR A 492 18.06 11.75 14.21
N ARG A 493 19.08 11.47 15.03
CA ARG A 493 20.38 12.15 14.92
C ARG A 493 20.96 11.99 13.53
N ARG A 494 21.06 10.72 13.04
CA ARG A 494 21.57 10.45 11.68
C ARG A 494 20.77 11.19 10.62
N TYR A 495 19.43 11.13 10.72
CA TYR A 495 18.56 11.79 9.75
C TYR A 495 18.76 13.30 9.69
N PHE A 496 18.82 13.96 10.83
CA PHE A 496 19.03 15.41 10.92
C PHE A 496 20.43 15.81 10.43
N ASP A 497 21.46 15.01 10.76
CA ASP A 497 22.83 15.23 10.29
C ASP A 497 22.95 15.10 8.77
N GLU A 498 22.39 14.04 8.20
CA GLU A 498 22.43 13.76 6.75
C GLU A 498 21.68 14.81 5.92
N ASN A 499 20.61 15.37 6.44
CA ASN A 499 19.81 16.38 5.76
C ASN A 499 20.19 17.83 6.11
N GLY A 500 21.04 18.05 7.12
CA GLY A 500 21.49 19.38 7.55
C GLY A 500 20.35 20.27 8.05
N VAL A 501 19.33 19.70 8.71
CA VAL A 501 18.15 20.43 9.19
C VAL A 501 18.01 20.31 10.70
N SER A 502 17.37 21.31 11.33
CA SER A 502 17.10 21.35 12.78
C SER A 502 15.69 20.92 13.14
N ALA A 503 14.72 21.06 12.23
CA ALA A 503 13.36 20.59 12.45
C ALA A 503 12.72 20.12 11.14
N VAL A 504 11.76 19.20 11.27
CA VAL A 504 10.93 18.73 10.17
C VAL A 504 9.47 18.73 10.56
N LEU A 505 8.62 19.14 9.61
CA LEU A 505 7.16 19.03 9.71
C LEU A 505 6.71 17.90 8.78
N VAL A 506 6.13 16.86 9.37
CA VAL A 506 5.76 15.61 8.70
C VAL A 506 4.25 15.52 8.58
N ARG A 507 3.77 15.09 7.41
CA ARG A 507 2.36 14.84 7.11
C ARG A 507 1.91 13.49 7.71
N PRO A 508 0.58 13.26 7.85
CA PRO A 508 0.06 11.98 8.33
C PRO A 508 0.38 10.78 7.43
N ASP A 509 0.74 11.00 6.15
CA ASP A 509 1.24 9.98 5.23
C ASP A 509 2.78 9.86 5.25
N PHE A 510 3.40 10.33 6.33
CA PHE A 510 4.82 10.23 6.64
C PHE A 510 5.74 11.02 5.71
N THR A 511 5.20 11.77 4.77
CA THR A 511 5.97 12.64 3.89
C THR A 511 6.40 13.90 4.63
N VAL A 512 7.64 14.30 4.48
CA VAL A 512 8.14 15.59 4.97
C VAL A 512 7.49 16.71 4.17
N PHE A 513 6.61 17.46 4.82
CA PHE A 513 5.99 18.65 4.26
C PHE A 513 7.01 19.76 4.06
N GLY A 514 7.81 20.02 5.10
CA GLY A 514 8.81 21.07 5.14
C GLY A 514 9.85 20.82 6.21
N ALA A 515 10.97 21.51 6.09
CA ALA A 515 12.08 21.39 7.03
C ALA A 515 12.71 22.76 7.27
N ALA A 516 13.22 22.97 8.48
CA ALA A 516 13.91 24.18 8.91
C ALA A 516 15.41 23.93 9.08
N TYR A 517 16.26 24.76 8.51
CA TYR A 517 17.71 24.68 8.70
C TYR A 517 18.11 25.08 10.13
N ASN A 518 17.42 26.07 10.69
CA ASN A 518 17.65 26.58 12.05
C ASN A 518 16.35 26.55 12.85
N PRO A 519 16.39 26.44 14.18
CA PRO A 519 15.19 26.51 15.02
C PRO A 519 14.32 27.74 14.73
N ALA A 520 14.92 28.90 14.45
CA ALA A 520 14.20 30.14 14.15
C ALA A 520 13.39 30.11 12.83
N ASP A 521 13.65 29.16 11.92
CA ASP A 521 12.93 29.00 10.65
C ASP A 521 11.67 28.12 10.81
N THR A 522 11.50 27.46 11.97
CA THR A 522 10.37 26.56 12.24
C THR A 522 9.00 27.25 12.09
N PRO A 523 8.78 28.50 12.59
CA PRO A 523 7.52 29.22 12.40
C PRO A 523 7.13 29.39 10.94
N PHE A 524 8.08 29.65 10.05
CA PHE A 524 7.85 29.80 8.61
C PHE A 524 7.34 28.50 7.99
N THR A 525 7.88 27.34 8.42
CA THR A 525 7.41 26.02 7.95
C THR A 525 5.96 25.78 8.36
N VAL A 526 5.58 26.16 9.58
CA VAL A 526 4.20 26.04 10.09
C VAL A 526 3.23 26.96 9.34
N ASP A 527 3.63 28.22 9.10
CA ASP A 527 2.79 29.18 8.36
C ASP A 527 2.58 28.75 6.90
N ASN A 528 3.59 28.13 6.26
CA ASN A 528 3.44 27.54 4.93
C ASN A 528 2.40 26.43 4.91
N LEU A 529 2.40 25.51 5.89
CA LEU A 529 1.38 24.47 5.98
C LEU A 529 0.00 25.10 6.15
N ARG A 530 -0.15 26.05 7.09
CA ARG A 530 -1.41 26.74 7.33
C ARG A 530 -1.97 27.39 6.05
N MET A 531 -1.11 28.09 5.31
CA MET A 531 -1.48 28.72 4.03
C MET A 531 -1.94 27.68 2.99
N GLN A 532 -1.23 26.57 2.83
CA GLN A 532 -1.58 25.54 1.85
C GLN A 532 -2.85 24.78 2.21
N LEU A 533 -3.15 24.63 3.50
CA LEU A 533 -4.43 24.05 3.94
C LEU A 533 -5.59 25.04 3.84
N GLY A 534 -5.34 26.34 3.59
CA GLY A 534 -6.36 27.40 3.57
C GLY A 534 -6.99 27.63 4.94
N ALA A 535 -6.21 27.46 6.04
CA ALA A 535 -6.66 27.41 7.43
C ALA A 535 -6.33 28.69 8.22
#